data_b7e39de8e095f7ce8e609d3ced811947
#
_entry.id   b7e39de8e095f7ce8e609d3ced811947
#
_cell.length_a   1.000
_cell.length_b   1.000
_cell.length_c   1.000
_cell.angle_alpha   90.00
_cell.angle_beta   90.00
_cell.angle_gamma   90.00
#
_symmetry.space_group_name_H-M   'P 1'
#
loop_
_entity.id
_entity.type
_entity.pdbx_description
1 polymer ?
#
loop_
_entity_poly.entity_id
_entity_poly.type
_entity_poly.pdbx_seq_one_letter_code
_entity_poly.pdbx_strand_id
1 'polypeptide(L)'
;MTTTVEIVEKPTDEVVDALARLLPQLSSATPPDIDQLATIMAGGSTVFVARVDGEIVGSLTLVFYRIATGLKAWIEDVVVDESARGHGVGEALNMAALDEARRHGAKAVSLTSRPSREAANRLYQRIGFSSRETNVYRYDLSD
;
A
#
# COMPACT_ATOMS: atom_id res chain seq x y z
N MET A 1 -4.06 21.82 3.73
CA MET A 1 -3.67 20.88 2.66
C MET A 1 -4.74 19.81 2.50
N THR A 2 -5.27 19.68 1.31
CA THR A 2 -6.29 18.67 1.02
C THR A 2 -5.61 17.43 0.42
N THR A 3 -5.86 16.29 1.04
CA THR A 3 -5.37 15.00 0.54
C THR A 3 -6.50 14.29 -0.17
N THR A 4 -6.25 13.86 -1.40
CA THR A 4 -7.17 13.01 -2.14
C THR A 4 -6.50 11.66 -2.42
N VAL A 5 -7.28 10.58 -2.35
CA VAL A 5 -6.78 9.24 -2.65
C VAL A 5 -7.59 8.67 -3.81
N GLU A 6 -6.88 8.10 -4.77
CA GLU A 6 -7.53 7.51 -5.93
C GLU A 6 -6.91 6.15 -6.26
N ILE A 7 -7.71 5.29 -6.88
CA ILE A 7 -7.24 4.03 -7.43
C ILE A 7 -6.64 4.32 -8.81
N VAL A 8 -5.46 3.78 -9.06
CA VAL A 8 -4.84 3.86 -10.37
C VAL A 8 -5.58 2.94 -11.32
N GLU A 9 -6.26 3.50 -12.31
CA GLU A 9 -7.07 2.72 -13.25
C GLU A 9 -6.29 2.28 -14.48
N LYS A 10 -5.23 3.01 -14.84
CA LYS A 10 -4.38 2.72 -15.99
C LYS A 10 -2.93 2.94 -15.62
N PRO A 11 -2.00 2.14 -16.16
CA PRO A 11 -0.58 2.44 -15.99
C PRO A 11 -0.24 3.70 -16.79
N THR A 12 0.30 4.71 -16.09
CA THR A 12 0.67 5.99 -16.69
C THR A 12 2.10 6.35 -16.33
N ASP A 13 2.71 7.19 -17.13
CA ASP A 13 4.05 7.68 -16.85
C ASP A 13 4.09 8.48 -15.54
N GLU A 14 3.03 9.23 -15.24
CA GLU A 14 2.94 9.97 -13.99
C GLU A 14 3.05 9.05 -12.77
N VAL A 15 2.34 7.94 -12.79
CA VAL A 15 2.38 6.97 -11.69
C VAL A 15 3.74 6.28 -11.63
N VAL A 16 4.30 5.89 -12.78
CA VAL A 16 5.63 5.28 -12.84
C VAL A 16 6.68 6.24 -12.26
N ASP A 17 6.65 7.51 -12.64
CA ASP A 17 7.59 8.52 -12.15
C ASP A 17 7.41 8.75 -10.66
N ALA A 18 6.17 8.77 -10.17
CA ALA A 18 5.89 8.91 -8.75
C ALA A 18 6.44 7.73 -7.95
N LEU A 19 6.22 6.50 -8.41
CA LEU A 19 6.75 5.31 -7.75
C LEU A 19 8.28 5.30 -7.76
N ALA A 20 8.90 5.74 -8.85
CA ALA A 20 10.36 5.85 -8.93
C ALA A 20 10.91 6.82 -7.88
N ARG A 21 10.15 7.84 -7.53
CA ARG A 21 10.52 8.82 -6.50
C ARG A 21 10.22 8.33 -5.09
N LEU A 22 9.10 7.64 -4.90
CA LEU A 22 8.60 7.25 -3.58
C LEU A 22 9.21 5.95 -3.06
N LEU A 23 9.29 4.92 -3.90
CA LEU A 23 9.70 3.59 -3.44
C LEU A 23 11.12 3.52 -2.87
N PRO A 24 12.11 4.29 -3.36
CA PRO A 24 13.43 4.31 -2.73
C PRO A 24 13.42 4.77 -1.27
N GLN A 25 12.38 5.49 -0.83
CA GLN A 25 12.22 5.88 0.56
C GLN A 25 11.76 4.71 1.44
N LEU A 26 11.35 3.60 0.84
CA LEU A 26 10.82 2.43 1.54
C LEU A 26 11.71 1.20 1.39
N SER A 27 12.32 1.01 0.22
CA SER A 27 12.97 -0.24 -0.15
C SER A 27 14.11 0.02 -1.12
N SER A 28 15.07 -0.91 -1.17
CA SER A 28 16.15 -0.90 -2.15
C SER A 28 15.76 -1.60 -3.46
N ALA A 29 14.56 -2.14 -3.55
CA ALA A 29 14.08 -2.80 -4.76
C ALA A 29 13.97 -1.78 -5.92
N THR A 30 14.22 -2.24 -7.14
CA THR A 30 14.07 -1.41 -8.33
C THR A 30 12.59 -1.10 -8.57
N PRO A 31 12.21 0.19 -8.68
CA PRO A 31 10.81 0.53 -8.97
C PRO A 31 10.36 -0.03 -10.32
N PRO A 32 9.04 -0.29 -10.49
CA PRO A 32 8.54 -0.87 -11.72
C PRO A 32 8.56 0.12 -12.89
N ASP A 33 8.80 -0.39 -14.09
CA ASP A 33 8.54 0.36 -15.30
C ASP A 33 7.04 0.25 -15.66
N ILE A 34 6.63 0.87 -16.79
CA ILE A 34 5.21 0.92 -17.13
C ILE A 34 4.63 -0.47 -17.45
N ASP A 35 5.41 -1.36 -18.06
CA ASP A 35 4.95 -2.71 -18.37
C ASP A 35 4.80 -3.54 -17.09
N GLN A 36 5.73 -3.38 -16.16
CA GLN A 36 5.65 -4.04 -14.86
C GLN A 36 4.48 -3.52 -14.04
N LEU A 37 4.21 -2.21 -14.08
CA LEU A 37 3.04 -1.64 -13.41
C LEU A 37 1.75 -2.22 -14.00
N ALA A 38 1.66 -2.32 -15.32
CA ALA A 38 0.51 -2.94 -15.97
C ALA A 38 0.30 -4.39 -15.50
N THR A 39 1.39 -5.15 -15.37
CA THR A 39 1.34 -6.53 -14.87
C THR A 39 0.85 -6.60 -13.43
N ILE A 40 1.34 -5.71 -12.57
CA ILE A 40 0.88 -5.62 -11.18
C ILE A 40 -0.63 -5.38 -11.13
N MET A 41 -1.11 -4.42 -11.90
CA MET A 41 -2.52 -4.06 -11.91
C MET A 41 -3.42 -5.17 -12.47
N ALA A 42 -2.91 -5.96 -13.42
CA ALA A 42 -3.66 -7.08 -13.99
C ALA A 42 -3.68 -8.31 -13.08
N GLY A 43 -2.80 -8.38 -12.09
CA GLY A 43 -2.58 -9.57 -11.27
C GLY A 43 -3.31 -9.61 -9.93
N GLY A 44 -4.36 -8.83 -9.76
CA GLY A 44 -5.14 -8.82 -8.50
C GLY A 44 -4.69 -7.79 -7.50
N SER A 45 -3.73 -6.94 -7.85
CA SER A 45 -3.26 -5.85 -7.01
C SER A 45 -3.94 -4.55 -7.41
N THR A 46 -4.39 -3.80 -6.42
CA THR A 46 -4.96 -2.47 -6.61
C THR A 46 -3.96 -1.46 -6.07
N VAL A 47 -3.53 -0.54 -6.93
CA VAL A 47 -2.58 0.50 -6.55
C VAL A 47 -3.34 1.78 -6.24
N PHE A 48 -3.10 2.33 -5.05
CA PHE A 48 -3.65 3.61 -4.62
C PHE A 48 -2.57 4.66 -4.66
N VAL A 49 -2.92 5.87 -5.04
CA VAL A 49 -2.03 7.02 -4.90
C VAL A 49 -2.74 8.13 -4.13
N ALA A 50 -1.98 8.86 -3.34
CA ALA A 50 -2.47 10.01 -2.61
C ALA A 50 -1.89 11.28 -3.22
N ARG A 51 -2.73 12.29 -3.43
CA ARG A 51 -2.32 13.57 -3.97
C ARG A 51 -2.53 14.68 -2.96
N VAL A 52 -1.59 15.58 -2.92
CA VAL A 52 -1.70 16.85 -2.22
C VAL A 52 -1.35 17.93 -3.23
N ASP A 53 -2.24 18.90 -3.40
CA ASP A 53 -2.09 19.99 -4.38
C ASP A 53 -1.78 19.45 -5.79
N GLY A 54 -2.42 18.35 -6.16
CA GLY A 54 -2.29 17.74 -7.48
C GLY A 54 -1.10 16.80 -7.65
N GLU A 55 -0.16 16.79 -6.72
CA GLU A 55 1.02 15.93 -6.82
C GLU A 55 0.86 14.65 -6.04
N ILE A 56 1.37 13.54 -6.60
CA ILE A 56 1.37 12.24 -5.93
C ILE A 56 2.45 12.28 -4.84
N VAL A 57 2.02 12.12 -3.59
CA VAL A 57 2.89 12.15 -2.42
C VAL A 57 2.84 10.86 -1.60
N GLY A 58 2.06 9.88 -2.03
CA GLY A 58 2.00 8.61 -1.34
C GLY A 58 1.41 7.52 -2.21
N SER A 59 1.65 6.28 -1.84
CA SER A 59 1.13 5.12 -2.53
C SER A 59 0.93 3.97 -1.57
N LEU A 60 0.01 3.07 -1.93
CA LEU A 60 -0.29 1.86 -1.19
C LEU A 60 -0.75 0.81 -2.19
N THR A 61 -0.32 -0.44 -2.02
CA THR A 61 -0.80 -1.55 -2.84
C THR A 61 -1.67 -2.46 -1.99
N LEU A 62 -2.89 -2.72 -2.45
CA LEU A 62 -3.82 -3.65 -1.82
C LEU A 62 -3.88 -4.90 -2.68
N VAL A 63 -3.50 -6.03 -2.10
CA VAL A 63 -3.45 -7.31 -2.83
C VAL A 63 -4.65 -8.14 -2.41
N PHE A 64 -5.41 -8.62 -3.40
CA PHE A 64 -6.49 -9.58 -3.18
C PHE A 64 -6.05 -10.95 -3.65
N TYR A 65 -6.35 -11.97 -2.86
CA TYR A 65 -6.11 -13.34 -3.27
C TYR A 65 -7.16 -14.27 -2.69
N ARG A 66 -7.51 -15.28 -3.49
CA ARG A 66 -8.51 -16.27 -3.07
C ARG A 66 -7.82 -17.56 -2.67
N ILE A 67 -8.23 -18.07 -1.51
CA ILE A 67 -7.78 -19.36 -1.02
C ILE A 67 -9.01 -20.16 -0.60
N ALA A 68 -8.81 -21.43 -0.22
CA ALA A 68 -9.93 -22.31 0.11
C ALA A 68 -10.84 -21.75 1.20
N THR A 69 -10.31 -20.93 2.10
CA THR A 69 -11.08 -20.36 3.21
C THR A 69 -11.71 -19.00 2.87
N GLY A 70 -11.51 -18.47 1.67
CA GLY A 70 -12.19 -17.26 1.24
C GLY A 70 -11.27 -16.24 0.57
N LEU A 71 -11.81 -15.04 0.39
CA LEU A 71 -11.08 -13.91 -0.17
C LEU A 71 -10.28 -13.22 0.92
N LYS A 72 -8.99 -13.09 0.69
CA LYS A 72 -8.06 -12.41 1.60
C LYS A 72 -7.57 -11.12 0.96
N ALA A 73 -7.20 -10.16 1.81
CA ALA A 73 -6.61 -8.91 1.37
C ALA A 73 -5.38 -8.60 2.21
N TRP A 74 -4.38 -8.00 1.58
CA TRP A 74 -3.10 -7.69 2.21
C TRP A 74 -2.61 -6.33 1.73
N ILE A 75 -2.15 -5.50 2.66
CA ILE A 75 -1.59 -4.20 2.31
C ILE A 75 -0.08 -4.32 2.22
N GLU A 76 0.47 -3.81 1.11
CA GLU A 76 1.89 -3.82 0.81
C GLU A 76 2.37 -2.43 0.40
N ASP A 77 3.67 -2.19 0.59
CA ASP A 77 4.38 -1.03 0.04
C ASP A 77 3.70 0.31 0.33
N VAL A 78 3.32 0.54 1.58
CA VAL A 78 2.77 1.84 1.98
C VAL A 78 3.93 2.82 2.11
N VAL A 79 3.90 3.89 1.33
CA VAL A 79 4.93 4.92 1.37
C VAL A 79 4.29 6.31 1.28
N VAL A 80 4.77 7.21 2.11
CA VAL A 80 4.41 8.64 2.07
C VAL A 80 5.69 9.43 1.91
N ASP A 81 5.71 10.34 0.94
CA ASP A 81 6.87 11.18 0.71
C ASP A 81 7.25 11.91 2.01
N GLU A 82 8.55 12.00 2.25
CA GLU A 82 9.07 12.61 3.47
C GLU A 82 8.51 14.00 3.69
N SER A 83 8.38 14.80 2.62
CA SER A 83 7.85 16.16 2.68
C SER A 83 6.38 16.23 3.08
N ALA A 84 5.63 15.15 2.95
CA ALA A 84 4.20 15.10 3.22
C ALA A 84 3.85 14.34 4.50
N ARG A 85 4.83 13.83 5.23
CA ARG A 85 4.59 13.09 6.47
C ARG A 85 4.01 14.01 7.55
N GLY A 86 3.19 13.41 8.42
CA GLY A 86 2.55 14.15 9.51
C GLY A 86 1.29 14.91 9.10
N HIS A 87 0.78 14.67 7.89
CA HIS A 87 -0.41 15.37 7.37
C HIS A 87 -1.59 14.41 7.10
N GLY A 88 -1.55 13.20 7.64
CA GLY A 88 -2.66 12.25 7.51
C GLY A 88 -2.72 11.50 6.18
N VAL A 89 -1.68 11.56 5.36
CA VAL A 89 -1.66 10.90 4.04
C VAL A 89 -1.70 9.39 4.20
N GLY A 90 -0.90 8.83 5.12
CA GLY A 90 -0.89 7.40 5.37
C GLY A 90 -2.23 6.89 5.88
N GLU A 91 -2.88 7.65 6.77
CA GLU A 91 -4.22 7.30 7.25
C GLU A 91 -5.23 7.29 6.11
N ALA A 92 -5.21 8.31 5.25
CA ALA A 92 -6.14 8.40 4.12
C ALA A 92 -5.96 7.22 3.16
N LEU A 93 -4.72 6.84 2.86
CA LEU A 93 -4.42 5.68 2.02
C LEU A 93 -4.96 4.39 2.63
N ASN A 94 -4.71 4.17 3.92
CA ASN A 94 -5.16 2.97 4.60
C ASN A 94 -6.69 2.89 4.67
N MET A 95 -7.36 4.01 4.96
CA MET A 95 -8.82 4.03 5.02
C MET A 95 -9.43 3.73 3.66
N ALA A 96 -8.86 4.27 2.58
CA ALA A 96 -9.32 3.96 1.23
C ALA A 96 -9.15 2.47 0.89
N ALA A 97 -8.03 1.88 1.30
CA ALA A 97 -7.78 0.45 1.08
C ALA A 97 -8.78 -0.41 1.85
N LEU A 98 -9.08 -0.05 3.10
CA LEU A 98 -10.08 -0.80 3.90
C LEU A 98 -11.46 -0.72 3.27
N ASP A 99 -11.86 0.45 2.77
CA ASP A 99 -13.15 0.60 2.09
C ASP A 99 -13.22 -0.24 0.82
N GLU A 100 -12.16 -0.28 0.04
CA GLU A 100 -12.10 -1.11 -1.16
C GLU A 100 -12.16 -2.60 -0.82
N ALA A 101 -11.46 -3.02 0.23
CA ALA A 101 -11.51 -4.40 0.68
C ALA A 101 -12.93 -4.81 1.10
N ARG A 102 -13.66 -3.92 1.79
CA ARG A 102 -15.07 -4.17 2.14
C ARG A 102 -15.93 -4.34 0.90
N ARG A 103 -15.75 -3.49 -0.09
CA ARG A 103 -16.54 -3.55 -1.33
C ARG A 103 -16.31 -4.86 -2.08
N HIS A 104 -15.12 -5.44 -1.99
CA HIS A 104 -14.79 -6.72 -2.62
C HIS A 104 -15.21 -7.93 -1.79
N GLY A 105 -15.69 -7.72 -0.57
CA GLY A 105 -16.14 -8.81 0.29
C GLY A 105 -15.03 -9.54 1.05
N ALA A 106 -13.85 -8.93 1.15
CA ALA A 106 -12.80 -9.50 2.00
C ALA A 106 -13.21 -9.39 3.46
N LYS A 107 -12.99 -10.44 4.23
CA LYS A 107 -13.38 -10.48 5.64
C LYS A 107 -12.40 -9.77 6.54
N ALA A 108 -11.15 -9.65 6.12
CA ALA A 108 -10.10 -8.99 6.89
C ALA A 108 -9.01 -8.49 5.95
N VAL A 109 -8.28 -7.50 6.44
CA VAL A 109 -7.10 -6.96 5.75
C VAL A 109 -5.92 -7.11 6.70
N SER A 110 -4.84 -7.70 6.22
CA SER A 110 -3.63 -7.90 7.01
C SER A 110 -2.47 -7.09 6.44
N LEU A 111 -1.50 -6.83 7.29
CA LEU A 111 -0.22 -6.25 6.88
C LEU A 111 0.86 -6.68 7.87
N THR A 112 2.12 -6.53 7.47
CA THR A 112 3.23 -6.67 8.40
C THR A 112 3.94 -5.33 8.54
N SER A 113 4.45 -5.06 9.74
CA SER A 113 5.20 -3.83 10.02
C SER A 113 6.27 -4.17 11.04
N ARG A 114 7.48 -3.68 10.78
CA ARG A 114 8.59 -3.90 11.71
C ARG A 114 8.35 -3.14 13.01
N PRO A 115 8.73 -3.70 14.16
CA PRO A 115 8.56 -3.00 15.46
C PRO A 115 9.24 -1.63 15.49
N SER A 116 10.34 -1.45 14.74
CA SER A 116 11.07 -0.18 14.68
C SER A 116 10.29 0.95 14.02
N ARG A 117 9.25 0.62 13.23
CA ARG A 117 8.40 1.63 12.58
C ARG A 117 7.31 2.09 13.54
N GLU A 118 7.72 2.80 14.57
CA GLU A 118 6.83 3.14 15.69
C GLU A 118 5.65 4.02 15.26
N ALA A 119 5.90 5.02 14.42
CA ALA A 119 4.84 5.93 13.97
C ALA A 119 3.81 5.18 13.11
N ALA A 120 4.26 4.30 12.22
CA ALA A 120 3.37 3.50 11.39
C ALA A 120 2.54 2.55 12.25
N ASN A 121 3.17 1.89 13.21
CA ASN A 121 2.47 0.97 14.11
C ASN A 121 1.41 1.69 14.94
N ARG A 122 1.69 2.90 15.42
CA ARG A 122 0.69 3.70 16.13
C ARG A 122 -0.48 4.06 15.21
N LEU A 123 -0.19 4.39 13.97
CA LEU A 123 -1.23 4.69 12.99
C LEU A 123 -2.15 3.49 12.77
N TYR A 124 -1.57 2.29 12.55
CA TYR A 124 -2.37 1.10 12.31
C TYR A 124 -3.29 0.78 13.48
N GLN A 125 -2.78 0.87 14.71
CA GLN A 125 -3.59 0.63 15.90
C GLN A 125 -4.70 1.67 16.05
N ARG A 126 -4.38 2.94 15.79
CA ARG A 126 -5.36 4.03 15.89
C ARG A 126 -6.53 3.86 14.93
N ILE A 127 -6.29 3.39 13.71
CA ILE A 127 -7.36 3.20 12.73
C ILE A 127 -8.08 1.85 12.88
N GLY A 128 -7.65 0.99 13.79
CA GLY A 128 -8.40 -0.20 14.15
C GLY A 128 -7.74 -1.53 13.83
N PHE A 129 -6.49 -1.56 13.34
CA PHE A 129 -5.78 -2.82 13.19
C PHE A 129 -5.40 -3.38 14.56
N SER A 130 -5.56 -4.70 14.70
CA SER A 130 -5.15 -5.42 15.90
C SER A 130 -3.88 -6.19 15.65
N SER A 131 -2.94 -6.11 16.59
CA SER A 131 -1.76 -6.95 16.54
C SER A 131 -2.17 -8.42 16.70
N ARG A 132 -1.59 -9.30 15.89
CA ARG A 132 -1.89 -10.73 15.93
C ARG A 132 -0.73 -11.48 16.57
N GLU A 133 -1.09 -12.44 17.42
CA GLU A 133 -0.11 -13.35 18.00
C GLU A 133 0.14 -14.49 17.02
N THR A 134 1.09 -14.27 16.13
CA THR A 134 1.44 -15.21 15.08
C THR A 134 2.90 -15.04 14.71
N ASN A 135 3.48 -16.05 14.08
CA ASN A 135 4.85 -15.98 13.58
C ASN A 135 4.81 -15.81 12.06
N VAL A 136 5.67 -14.94 11.54
CA VAL A 136 5.87 -14.80 10.11
C VAL A 136 7.19 -15.49 9.78
N TYR A 137 7.13 -16.46 8.87
CA TYR A 137 8.33 -17.18 8.41
C TYR A 137 8.63 -16.79 6.97
N ARG A 138 9.91 -16.67 6.68
CA ARG A 138 10.37 -16.36 5.34
C ARG A 138 11.44 -17.38 4.93
N TYR A 139 11.27 -17.96 3.76
CA TYR A 139 12.33 -18.77 3.13
C TYR A 139 12.83 -17.97 1.94
N ASP A 140 14.12 -17.63 1.93
CA ASP A 140 14.71 -16.84 0.86
C ASP A 140 15.05 -17.76 -0.32
N LEU A 141 14.48 -17.44 -1.49
CA LEU A 141 14.68 -18.21 -2.72
C LEU A 141 15.73 -17.58 -3.65
N SER A 142 16.20 -16.37 -3.31
CA SER A 142 17.26 -15.73 -4.10
C SER A 142 18.62 -16.32 -3.72
N ASP A 143 19.48 -16.49 -4.72
CA ASP A 143 20.84 -17.02 -4.53
C ASP A 143 21.79 -15.94 -4.01
#